data_62ac2c45abaa17cc0d94fab920d89ebd
#
_entry.id   62ac2c45abaa17cc0d94fab920d89ebd
#
_cell.length_a   1.000
_cell.length_b   1.000
_cell.length_c   1.000
_cell.angle_alpha   90.00
_cell.angle_beta   90.00
_cell.angle_gamma   90.00
#
_symmetry.space_group_name_H-M   'P 1'
#
loop_
_entity.id
_entity.type
_entity.pdbx_description
1 polymer ?
#
loop_
_entity_poly.entity_id
_entity_poly.type
_entity_poly.pdbx_seq_one_letter_code
_entity_poly.pdbx_strand_id
1 'polypeptide(L)'
;PAELDKYSKHVEKAEAEAEAIALEIKKLQDADGVVDDISACPELAALRAENAKLKYRLQILKRSVEEEEAKGRKFMESPRDTLLKLFVHAVRTAFPDIEDPVVPVLPSSNEKFGDYQCNAAMPLSQALKKAGKPMPPIEVAKRILAELPASEVIGETSLAGPGFINVTLNPAYVASSVHRILTEGVLPPPQAGPKKRVIVDFSSPNIAKQMHVGHLRSTIIGESICRLLEFVGHDVLRLNHVGDWGTQFGMLIAHLQDRFPDYLVHSPPIGDLQAFYKESKVRFDSDEEFKKRAYACVVKLQSHDSDMISAWKLICDVSRKEFQATYERLDTTLIERGESFYQDMMGEVVKDLTERGFLEEDEGRKVMFADGMSVPLTVVKSDGGYTYDTSDMAALRHRVQQEKADWIVYVVDAGQAQHFNTVFACGQKAGYVDTSKVRLDHCCFGVVLGEDXXXXXTRSGDTVKLADLLDEGLQRSLQKLHEKEREKVLTPEELKRAQEAVAYGCIKYADLSHNRIHEYVFSFDRMLDDRGNTAAYLLYALTRIRSIARNVGLSLDSLLSENVAVPVEHPKERKLAKALLRFPEVLATMLEELYLHPLCEYLFDLSQTFSE
;
A
#
# COMPACT_ATOMS: atom_id res chain seq x y z
N PRO A 1 11.07 -19.43 22.29
CA PRO A 1 12.26 -20.07 21.68
C PRO A 1 11.92 -21.29 20.84
N ALA A 2 11.11 -22.24 21.36
CA ALA A 2 10.75 -23.45 20.63
C ALA A 2 9.93 -23.17 19.38
N GLU A 3 8.96 -22.24 19.47
CA GLU A 3 8.14 -21.85 18.31
C GLU A 3 8.97 -21.12 17.27
N LEU A 4 9.87 -20.24 17.72
CA LEU A 4 10.76 -19.53 16.81
C LEU A 4 11.65 -20.51 16.04
N ASP A 5 12.19 -21.51 16.74
CA ASP A 5 13.02 -22.56 16.14
C ASP A 5 12.20 -23.34 15.10
N LYS A 6 10.96 -23.67 15.43
CA LYS A 6 10.07 -24.39 14.52
C LYS A 6 9.81 -23.57 13.25
N TYR A 7 9.50 -22.28 13.40
CA TYR A 7 9.28 -21.41 12.22
C TYR A 7 10.57 -21.27 11.41
N SER A 8 11.72 -21.14 12.06
CA SER A 8 13.00 -21.02 11.36
C SER A 8 13.28 -22.26 10.53
N LYS A 9 12.99 -23.43 11.08
CA LYS A 9 13.16 -24.69 10.34
C LYS A 9 12.22 -24.76 9.14
N HIS A 10 10.97 -24.28 9.29
CA HIS A 10 10.02 -24.24 8.18
C HIS A 10 10.51 -23.30 7.08
N VAL A 11 11.09 -22.15 7.46
CA VAL A 11 11.65 -21.20 6.51
C VAL A 11 12.81 -21.83 5.75
N GLU A 12 13.73 -22.50 6.46
CA GLU A 12 14.88 -23.16 5.84
C GLU A 12 14.42 -24.22 4.84
N LYS A 13 13.41 -25.01 5.20
CA LYS A 13 12.87 -26.04 4.31
C LYS A 13 12.25 -25.40 3.07
N ALA A 14 11.46 -24.34 3.25
CA ALA A 14 10.82 -23.66 2.12
C ALA A 14 11.85 -23.02 1.20
N GLU A 15 12.91 -22.45 1.77
CA GLU A 15 14.00 -21.88 0.97
C GLU A 15 14.71 -22.96 0.14
N ALA A 16 14.98 -24.11 0.75
CA ALA A 16 15.62 -25.21 0.06
C ALA A 16 14.76 -25.72 -1.09
N GLU A 17 13.45 -25.85 -0.86
CA GLU A 17 12.51 -26.28 -1.91
C GLU A 17 12.45 -25.27 -3.06
N ALA A 18 12.43 -23.98 -2.73
CA ALA A 18 12.41 -22.92 -3.73
C ALA A 18 13.69 -22.91 -4.56
N GLU A 19 14.84 -23.10 -3.92
CA GLU A 19 16.13 -23.16 -4.61
C GLU A 19 16.20 -24.37 -5.54
N ALA A 20 15.69 -25.52 -5.08
CA ALA A 20 15.70 -26.74 -5.89
C ALA A 20 14.85 -26.55 -7.16
N ILE A 21 13.67 -25.93 -7.02
CA ILE A 21 12.79 -25.69 -8.16
C ILE A 21 13.41 -24.66 -9.11
N ALA A 22 14.03 -23.61 -8.57
CA ALA A 22 14.70 -22.61 -9.39
C ALA A 22 15.83 -23.21 -10.22
N LEU A 23 16.59 -24.13 -9.60
CA LEU A 23 17.65 -24.85 -10.29
C LEU A 23 17.09 -25.73 -11.40
N GLU A 24 15.99 -26.43 -11.13
CA GLU A 24 15.30 -27.27 -12.12
C GLU A 24 14.83 -26.42 -13.32
N ILE A 25 14.25 -25.26 -13.05
CA ILE A 25 13.82 -24.34 -14.10
C ILE A 25 15.02 -23.91 -14.95
N LYS A 26 16.13 -23.58 -14.30
CA LYS A 26 17.35 -23.17 -15.02
C LYS A 26 17.88 -24.29 -15.90
N LYS A 27 17.89 -25.52 -15.38
CA LYS A 27 18.34 -26.69 -16.14
C LYS A 27 17.46 -26.89 -17.37
N LEU A 28 16.15 -26.74 -17.23
CA LEU A 28 15.24 -26.89 -18.36
C LEU A 28 15.48 -25.81 -19.41
N GLN A 29 15.70 -24.58 -18.98
CA GLN A 29 15.99 -23.47 -19.89
C GLN A 29 17.30 -23.70 -20.63
N ASP A 30 18.34 -24.13 -19.93
CA ASP A 30 19.66 -24.37 -20.53
C ASP A 30 19.61 -25.55 -21.50
N ALA A 31 18.86 -26.61 -21.17
CA ALA A 31 18.79 -27.82 -21.99
C ALA A 31 18.07 -27.58 -23.32
N ASP A 32 17.03 -26.76 -23.31
CA ASP A 32 16.21 -26.53 -24.51
C ASP A 32 16.60 -25.27 -25.27
N GLY A 33 17.65 -24.60 -24.86
CA GLY A 33 18.04 -23.34 -25.47
C GLY A 33 17.22 -22.21 -24.90
N VAL A 34 16.72 -21.34 -25.73
CA VAL A 34 15.96 -20.19 -25.25
C VAL A 34 14.51 -20.57 -25.00
N VAL A 35 14.07 -20.52 -23.75
CA VAL A 35 12.69 -20.79 -23.42
C VAL A 35 12.12 -19.59 -22.65
N ASP A 36 11.73 -18.56 -23.42
CA ASP A 36 10.99 -17.46 -22.84
C ASP A 36 9.48 -17.70 -22.93
N ASP A 37 9.08 -18.63 -23.77
CA ASP A 37 7.67 -18.94 -23.97
C ASP A 37 7.26 -20.11 -23.09
N ILE A 38 6.66 -19.79 -21.95
CA ILE A 38 6.14 -20.78 -21.00
C ILE A 38 5.14 -21.73 -21.65
N SER A 39 4.36 -21.22 -22.60
CA SER A 39 3.32 -22.01 -23.25
C SER A 39 3.89 -23.15 -24.09
N ALA A 40 5.16 -23.06 -24.50
CA ALA A 40 5.82 -24.10 -25.29
C ALA A 40 6.33 -25.25 -24.44
N CYS A 41 6.36 -25.09 -23.11
CA CYS A 41 6.88 -26.12 -22.20
C CYS A 41 5.98 -26.26 -20.96
N PRO A 42 5.06 -27.26 -20.98
CA PRO A 42 4.17 -27.43 -19.82
C PRO A 42 4.90 -27.70 -18.50
N GLU A 43 6.02 -28.41 -18.55
CA GLU A 43 6.82 -28.67 -17.34
C GLU A 43 7.38 -27.39 -16.76
N LEU A 44 7.89 -26.50 -17.61
CA LEU A 44 8.41 -25.22 -17.17
C LEU A 44 7.29 -24.36 -16.55
N ALA A 45 6.11 -24.35 -17.18
CA ALA A 45 4.97 -23.61 -16.68
C ALA A 45 4.57 -24.11 -15.28
N ALA A 46 4.54 -25.45 -15.12
CA ALA A 46 4.20 -26.07 -13.83
C ALA A 46 5.24 -25.73 -12.76
N LEU A 47 6.52 -25.77 -13.14
CA LEU A 47 7.60 -25.47 -12.20
C LEU A 47 7.58 -23.99 -11.79
N ARG A 48 7.30 -23.11 -12.74
CA ARG A 48 7.19 -21.68 -12.41
C ARG A 48 6.00 -21.40 -11.48
N ALA A 49 4.88 -22.07 -11.71
CA ALA A 49 3.72 -21.94 -10.84
C ALA A 49 4.02 -22.44 -9.43
N GLU A 50 4.70 -23.57 -9.33
CA GLU A 50 5.09 -24.14 -8.03
C GLU A 50 6.09 -23.24 -7.34
N ASN A 51 7.05 -22.69 -8.09
CA ASN A 51 8.05 -21.77 -7.55
C ASN A 51 7.36 -20.52 -6.99
N ALA A 52 6.36 -20.00 -7.70
CA ALA A 52 5.60 -18.84 -7.22
C ALA A 52 4.87 -19.15 -5.90
N LYS A 53 4.27 -20.34 -5.80
CA LYS A 53 3.61 -20.78 -4.57
C LYS A 53 4.62 -20.89 -3.42
N LEU A 54 5.77 -21.46 -3.68
CA LEU A 54 6.80 -21.64 -2.67
C LEU A 54 7.37 -20.30 -2.21
N LYS A 55 7.57 -19.36 -3.13
CA LYS A 55 8.03 -18.02 -2.78
C LYS A 55 7.01 -17.34 -1.86
N TYR A 56 5.73 -17.51 -2.14
CA TYR A 56 4.68 -16.93 -1.30
C TYR A 56 4.67 -17.61 0.08
N ARG A 57 4.76 -18.94 0.12
CA ARG A 57 4.82 -19.66 1.40
C ARG A 57 6.04 -19.22 2.21
N LEU A 58 7.17 -19.06 1.54
CA LEU A 58 8.39 -18.57 2.18
C LEU A 58 8.17 -17.18 2.80
N GLN A 59 7.49 -16.31 2.06
CA GLN A 59 7.19 -14.97 2.54
C GLN A 59 6.32 -15.01 3.80
N ILE A 60 5.31 -15.90 3.79
CA ILE A 60 4.45 -16.08 4.97
C ILE A 60 5.25 -16.60 6.16
N LEU A 61 6.13 -17.59 5.93
CA LEU A 61 6.93 -18.17 7.01
C LEU A 61 7.93 -17.18 7.56
N LYS A 62 8.55 -16.37 6.69
CA LYS A 62 9.46 -15.31 7.14
C LYS A 62 8.71 -14.30 8.00
N ARG A 63 7.48 -13.96 7.61
CA ARG A 63 6.62 -13.08 8.40
C ARG A 63 6.32 -13.70 9.76
N SER A 64 6.02 -15.00 9.80
CA SER A 64 5.75 -15.69 11.06
C SER A 64 6.97 -15.66 11.99
N VAL A 65 8.18 -15.83 11.44
CA VAL A 65 9.40 -15.71 12.23
C VAL A 65 9.55 -14.30 12.77
N GLU A 66 9.31 -13.29 11.92
CA GLU A 66 9.39 -11.90 12.34
C GLU A 66 8.38 -11.60 13.45
N GLU A 67 7.18 -12.18 13.36
CA GLU A 67 6.15 -12.01 14.39
C GLU A 67 6.58 -12.60 15.73
N GLU A 68 7.21 -13.80 15.69
CA GLU A 68 7.71 -14.39 16.92
C GLU A 68 8.83 -13.54 17.52
N GLU A 69 9.73 -13.05 16.68
CA GLU A 69 10.79 -12.15 17.12
C GLU A 69 10.21 -10.84 17.66
N ALA A 70 9.14 -10.36 17.05
CA ALA A 70 8.50 -9.11 17.43
C ALA A 70 7.80 -9.17 18.79
N LYS A 71 7.59 -10.37 19.35
CA LYS A 71 7.05 -10.47 20.71
C LYS A 71 7.96 -9.79 21.72
N GLY A 72 9.27 -9.69 21.38
CA GLY A 72 10.22 -8.92 22.16
C GLY A 72 10.62 -7.62 21.50
N ARG A 73 9.93 -7.24 20.41
CA ARG A 73 10.30 -6.06 19.63
C ARG A 73 10.03 -4.79 20.44
N LYS A 74 10.99 -3.89 20.35
CA LYS A 74 10.89 -2.61 20.99
C LYS A 74 10.20 -1.62 20.05
N PHE A 75 9.57 -0.63 20.64
CA PHE A 75 8.94 0.48 19.93
C PHE A 75 9.59 1.76 20.36
N MET A 76 9.43 2.80 19.58
CA MET A 76 9.89 4.14 19.96
C MET A 76 8.69 5.06 19.95
N GLU A 77 8.30 5.48 21.16
CA GLU A 77 7.25 6.47 21.30
C GLU A 77 7.81 7.83 20.93
N SER A 78 7.06 8.60 20.17
CA SER A 78 7.50 9.94 19.80
C SER A 78 7.46 10.86 21.03
N PRO A 79 8.29 11.91 21.04
CA PRO A 79 8.17 12.91 22.11
C PRO A 79 6.76 13.49 22.20
N ARG A 80 6.11 13.71 21.06
CA ARG A 80 4.74 14.22 21.06
C ARG A 80 3.78 13.31 21.82
N ASP A 81 3.86 12.00 21.59
CA ASP A 81 2.95 11.06 22.25
C ASP A 81 3.24 10.95 23.75
N THR A 82 4.51 11.00 24.13
CA THR A 82 4.87 11.03 25.56
C THR A 82 4.31 12.29 26.23
N LEU A 83 4.49 13.44 25.58
CA LEU A 83 3.96 14.70 26.09
C LEU A 83 2.44 14.68 26.17
N LEU A 84 1.78 14.10 25.15
CA LEU A 84 0.33 13.99 25.15
C LEU A 84 -0.17 13.22 26.37
N LYS A 85 0.48 12.11 26.69
CA LYS A 85 0.11 11.32 27.89
C LYS A 85 0.27 12.14 29.17
N LEU A 86 1.37 12.88 29.26
CA LEU A 86 1.64 13.71 30.44
C LEU A 86 0.60 14.82 30.59
N PHE A 87 0.27 15.49 29.48
CA PHE A 87 -0.71 16.59 29.53
C PHE A 87 -2.13 16.07 29.75
N VAL A 88 -2.49 14.91 29.19
CA VAL A 88 -3.80 14.31 29.47
C VAL A 88 -3.93 14.00 30.96
N HIS A 89 -2.88 13.43 31.55
CA HIS A 89 -2.87 13.17 32.99
C HIS A 89 -3.03 14.48 33.79
N ALA A 90 -2.29 15.51 33.43
CA ALA A 90 -2.35 16.80 34.12
C ALA A 90 -3.74 17.43 34.00
N VAL A 91 -4.34 17.38 32.81
CA VAL A 91 -5.68 17.94 32.57
C VAL A 91 -6.72 17.18 33.40
N ARG A 92 -6.66 15.85 33.41
CA ARG A 92 -7.62 15.03 34.16
C ARG A 92 -7.46 15.22 35.67
N THR A 93 -6.24 15.43 36.14
CA THR A 93 -5.98 15.71 37.54
C THR A 93 -6.49 17.10 37.94
N ALA A 94 -6.22 18.10 37.10
CA ALA A 94 -6.62 19.48 37.39
C ALA A 94 -8.13 19.70 37.24
N PHE A 95 -8.75 19.01 36.27
CA PHE A 95 -10.16 19.20 35.92
C PHE A 95 -10.87 17.85 35.78
N PRO A 96 -11.03 17.13 36.91
CA PRO A 96 -11.60 15.76 36.83
C PRO A 96 -13.06 15.72 36.40
N ASP A 97 -13.79 16.82 36.54
CA ASP A 97 -15.22 16.86 36.20
C ASP A 97 -15.47 17.03 34.68
N ILE A 98 -14.45 17.36 33.92
CA ILE A 98 -14.59 17.50 32.45
C ILE A 98 -14.46 16.13 31.82
N GLU A 99 -15.51 15.70 31.05
CA GLU A 99 -15.49 14.42 30.35
C GLU A 99 -14.78 14.59 29.03
N ASP A 100 -13.91 13.63 28.70
CA ASP A 100 -13.21 13.55 27.42
C ASP A 100 -12.59 14.90 27.00
N PRO A 101 -11.68 15.45 27.82
CA PRO A 101 -11.08 16.74 27.47
C PRO A 101 -10.26 16.68 26.20
N VAL A 102 -10.31 17.76 25.43
CA VAL A 102 -9.51 17.91 24.20
C VAL A 102 -8.14 18.44 24.63
N VAL A 103 -7.10 17.67 24.34
CA VAL A 103 -5.73 18.01 24.74
C VAL A 103 -4.82 17.98 23.50
N PRO A 104 -4.84 19.04 22.66
CA PRO A 104 -3.98 19.06 21.48
C PRO A 104 -2.53 19.34 21.86
N VAL A 105 -1.62 18.48 21.41
CA VAL A 105 -0.18 18.68 21.52
C VAL A 105 0.38 18.61 20.12
N LEU A 106 0.97 19.72 19.67
CA LEU A 106 1.43 19.87 18.29
C LEU A 106 2.87 20.38 18.27
N PRO A 107 3.63 20.05 17.21
CA PRO A 107 4.94 20.67 17.05
C PRO A 107 4.79 22.19 16.97
N SER A 108 5.73 22.90 17.57
CA SER A 108 5.74 24.37 17.52
C SER A 108 6.03 24.86 16.11
N SER A 109 5.31 25.88 15.68
CA SER A 109 5.53 26.49 14.37
C SER A 109 6.76 27.38 14.35
N ASN A 110 7.26 27.81 15.51
CA ASN A 110 8.38 28.71 15.64
C ASN A 110 9.28 28.23 16.78
N GLU A 111 10.57 28.09 16.50
CA GLU A 111 11.57 27.62 17.46
C GLU A 111 11.61 28.45 18.74
N LYS A 112 11.22 29.72 18.66
CA LYS A 112 11.15 30.59 19.84
C LYS A 112 10.20 30.07 20.90
N PHE A 113 9.20 29.28 20.49
CA PHE A 113 8.18 28.75 21.40
C PHE A 113 8.47 27.30 21.81
N GLY A 114 9.72 26.88 21.68
CA GLY A 114 10.11 25.53 22.05
C GLY A 114 9.86 24.52 20.96
N ASP A 115 9.71 23.27 21.35
CA ASP A 115 9.57 22.14 20.41
C ASP A 115 8.15 21.73 20.18
N TYR A 116 7.32 21.78 21.24
CA TYR A 116 5.92 21.39 21.18
C TYR A 116 5.08 22.39 21.95
N GLN A 117 3.79 22.39 21.60
CA GLN A 117 2.84 23.32 22.24
C GLN A 117 1.57 22.55 22.60
N CYS A 118 1.14 22.69 23.85
CA CYS A 118 -0.14 22.15 24.31
C CYS A 118 -1.17 23.27 24.30
N ASN A 119 -2.23 23.10 23.52
CA ASN A 119 -3.27 24.11 23.34
C ASN A 119 -4.59 23.70 23.97
N ALA A 120 -4.53 23.04 25.14
CA ALA A 120 -5.72 22.56 25.84
C ALA A 120 -6.46 23.66 26.60
N ALA A 121 -5.79 24.76 26.93
CA ALA A 121 -6.37 25.75 27.84
C ALA A 121 -7.64 26.41 27.31
N MET A 122 -7.67 26.77 26.02
CA MET A 122 -8.84 27.47 25.47
C MET A 122 -10.08 26.57 25.37
N PRO A 123 -9.98 25.34 24.83
CA PRO A 123 -11.16 24.44 24.86
C PRO A 123 -11.64 24.15 26.28
N LEU A 124 -10.70 23.98 27.22
CA LEU A 124 -11.08 23.71 28.63
C LEU A 124 -11.75 24.91 29.28
N SER A 125 -11.26 26.12 28.96
CA SER A 125 -11.88 27.34 29.47
C SER A 125 -13.33 27.45 28.98
N GLN A 126 -13.58 27.11 27.73
CA GLN A 126 -14.93 27.11 27.18
C GLN A 126 -15.81 26.05 27.84
N ALA A 127 -15.25 24.84 28.07
CA ALA A 127 -16.00 23.79 28.76
C ALA A 127 -16.34 24.14 30.19
N LEU A 128 -15.41 24.79 30.86
CA LEU A 128 -15.65 25.26 32.24
C LEU A 128 -16.71 26.33 32.28
N LYS A 129 -16.73 27.24 31.31
CA LYS A 129 -17.75 28.28 31.24
C LYS A 129 -19.14 27.66 31.08
N LYS A 130 -19.25 26.65 30.22
CA LYS A 130 -20.52 25.94 30.00
C LYS A 130 -20.96 25.19 31.26
N ALA A 131 -20.01 24.74 32.07
CA ALA A 131 -20.30 24.02 33.32
C ALA A 131 -20.59 24.96 34.49
N GLY A 132 -20.59 26.27 34.27
CA GLY A 132 -20.86 27.25 35.32
C GLY A 132 -19.69 27.53 36.21
N LYS A 133 -18.49 27.17 35.82
CA LYS A 133 -17.26 27.40 36.60
C LYS A 133 -16.23 28.14 35.74
N PRO A 134 -16.51 29.36 35.32
CA PRO A 134 -15.64 30.06 34.37
C PRO A 134 -14.24 30.28 34.91
N MET A 135 -13.26 30.11 34.05
CA MET A 135 -11.86 30.31 34.37
C MET A 135 -11.13 30.81 33.13
N PRO A 136 -10.35 31.89 33.21
CA PRO A 136 -9.61 32.38 32.04
C PRO A 136 -8.62 31.35 31.53
N PRO A 137 -8.39 31.30 30.23
CA PRO A 137 -7.46 30.30 29.67
C PRO A 137 -6.08 30.31 30.32
N ILE A 138 -5.52 31.47 30.63
CA ILE A 138 -4.21 31.56 31.25
C ILE A 138 -4.19 30.89 32.62
N GLU A 139 -5.28 31.00 33.39
CA GLU A 139 -5.40 30.33 34.70
C GLU A 139 -5.55 28.81 34.51
N VAL A 140 -6.30 28.40 33.49
CA VAL A 140 -6.41 26.98 33.13
C VAL A 140 -5.02 26.41 32.82
N ALA A 141 -4.25 27.12 32.01
CA ALA A 141 -2.90 26.68 31.66
C ALA A 141 -1.99 26.56 32.91
N LYS A 142 -2.10 27.52 33.82
CA LYS A 142 -1.29 27.48 35.04
C LYS A 142 -1.65 26.26 35.89
N ARG A 143 -2.93 25.93 35.97
CA ARG A 143 -3.38 24.76 36.74
C ARG A 143 -2.93 23.45 36.08
N ILE A 144 -2.94 23.40 34.74
CA ILE A 144 -2.43 22.22 34.06
C ILE A 144 -0.94 22.04 34.37
N LEU A 145 -0.15 23.11 34.29
CA LEU A 145 1.28 23.04 34.57
C LEU A 145 1.55 22.60 36.02
N ALA A 146 0.72 23.04 36.96
CA ALA A 146 0.90 22.66 38.36
C ALA A 146 0.72 21.16 38.57
N GLU A 147 -0.07 20.50 37.73
CA GLU A 147 -0.33 19.06 37.85
C GLU A 147 0.51 18.22 36.87
N LEU A 148 1.37 18.86 36.09
CA LEU A 148 2.18 18.15 35.11
C LEU A 148 3.22 17.27 35.81
N PRO A 149 3.24 15.95 35.56
CA PRO A 149 4.20 15.09 36.23
C PRO A 149 5.64 15.41 35.86
N ALA A 150 6.57 15.20 36.74
CA ALA A 150 7.99 15.31 36.45
C ALA A 150 8.34 14.26 35.37
N SER A 151 9.17 14.66 34.42
CA SER A 151 9.52 13.79 33.31
C SER A 151 10.90 14.14 32.74
N GLU A 152 11.64 13.12 32.38
CA GLU A 152 12.95 13.31 31.73
C GLU A 152 12.82 13.89 30.32
N VAL A 153 11.61 13.86 29.75
CA VAL A 153 11.38 14.38 28.39
C VAL A 153 11.34 15.90 28.37
N ILE A 154 10.78 16.50 29.42
CA ILE A 154 10.55 17.95 29.47
C ILE A 154 11.79 18.65 30.01
N GLY A 155 12.37 19.54 29.20
CA GLY A 155 13.46 20.39 29.65
C GLY A 155 12.95 21.61 30.37
N GLU A 156 12.06 22.35 29.72
CA GLU A 156 11.41 23.51 30.33
C GLU A 156 10.09 23.80 29.67
N THR A 157 9.25 24.52 30.41
CA THR A 157 7.94 24.94 29.92
C THR A 157 7.80 26.45 30.08
N SER A 158 6.95 27.05 29.26
CA SER A 158 6.61 28.45 29.35
C SER A 158 5.19 28.67 28.88
N LEU A 159 4.61 29.79 29.32
CA LEU A 159 3.26 30.18 28.90
C LEU A 159 3.37 31.34 27.91
N ALA A 160 2.52 31.31 26.90
CA ALA A 160 2.47 32.36 25.88
C ALA A 160 1.05 32.63 25.49
N GLY A 161 0.78 33.87 25.08
CA GLY A 161 -0.52 34.27 24.60
C GLY A 161 -1.62 34.01 25.61
N PRO A 162 -2.79 33.59 25.13
CA PRO A 162 -3.94 33.40 26.03
C PRO A 162 -3.97 32.07 26.79
N GLY A 163 -2.86 31.33 26.80
CA GLY A 163 -2.80 30.07 27.53
C GLY A 163 -2.12 28.94 26.79
N PHE A 164 -1.30 29.28 25.80
CA PHE A 164 -0.50 28.27 25.12
C PHE A 164 0.63 27.80 26.03
N ILE A 165 0.79 26.50 26.17
CA ILE A 165 1.87 25.91 26.98
C ILE A 165 2.94 25.42 26.02
N ASN A 166 4.10 26.04 26.09
CA ASN A 166 5.25 25.70 25.23
C ASN A 166 6.18 24.76 25.98
N VAL A 167 6.68 23.75 25.28
CA VAL A 167 7.58 22.74 25.85
C VAL A 167 8.86 22.67 25.03
N THR A 168 10.00 22.73 25.72
CA THR A 168 11.30 22.45 25.12
C THR A 168 11.78 21.11 25.65
N LEU A 169 12.22 20.24 24.74
CA LEU A 169 12.70 18.91 25.12
C LEU A 169 14.01 18.99 25.88
N ASN A 170 14.19 18.11 26.83
CA ASN A 170 15.41 17.99 27.61
C ASN A 170 16.55 17.51 26.69
N PRO A 171 17.65 18.25 26.58
CA PRO A 171 18.77 17.83 25.71
C PRO A 171 19.31 16.44 26.02
N ALA A 172 19.35 16.03 27.29
CA ALA A 172 19.81 14.69 27.66
C ALA A 172 18.87 13.61 27.11
N TYR A 173 17.55 13.86 27.15
CA TYR A 173 16.58 12.94 26.58
C TYR A 173 16.76 12.83 25.06
N VAL A 174 16.97 13.97 24.39
CA VAL A 174 17.19 13.97 22.95
C VAL A 174 18.43 13.16 22.60
N ALA A 175 19.53 13.37 23.30
CA ALA A 175 20.78 12.65 23.05
C ALA A 175 20.63 11.15 23.24
N SER A 176 20.00 10.74 24.36
CA SER A 176 19.81 9.31 24.65
C SER A 176 18.86 8.65 23.66
N SER A 177 17.86 9.38 23.18
CA SER A 177 16.91 8.86 22.20
C SER A 177 17.57 8.64 20.83
N VAL A 178 18.43 9.56 20.41
CA VAL A 178 19.18 9.37 19.16
C VAL A 178 20.16 8.20 19.32
N HIS A 179 20.80 8.09 20.48
CA HIS A 179 21.67 6.95 20.76
C HIS A 179 20.91 5.63 20.66
N ARG A 180 19.67 5.63 21.13
CA ARG A 180 18.81 4.43 21.01
C ARG A 180 18.54 4.09 19.54
N ILE A 181 18.31 5.09 18.69
CA ILE A 181 18.14 4.84 17.24
C ILE A 181 19.42 4.18 16.68
N LEU A 182 20.59 4.68 17.10
CA LEU A 182 21.86 4.11 16.67
C LEU A 182 22.00 2.65 17.08
N THR A 183 21.66 2.32 18.33
CA THR A 183 21.90 0.98 18.87
C THR A 183 20.79 -0.02 18.55
N GLU A 184 19.55 0.43 18.43
CA GLU A 184 18.40 -0.46 18.21
C GLU A 184 17.78 -0.35 16.82
N GLY A 185 18.20 0.66 16.04
CA GLY A 185 17.67 0.87 14.70
C GLY A 185 16.45 1.78 14.72
N VAL A 186 15.88 1.96 13.53
CA VAL A 186 14.70 2.77 13.34
C VAL A 186 13.49 1.94 13.75
N LEU A 187 12.79 2.38 14.78
CA LEU A 187 11.70 1.63 15.38
C LEU A 187 10.34 2.25 15.06
N PRO A 188 9.31 1.42 14.96
CA PRO A 188 7.96 1.95 14.75
C PRO A 188 7.36 2.49 16.03
N PRO A 189 6.32 3.34 15.92
CA PRO A 189 5.59 3.76 17.12
C PRO A 189 4.79 2.59 17.68
N PRO A 190 4.53 2.58 19.00
CA PRO A 190 3.67 1.55 19.56
C PRO A 190 2.25 1.70 19.04
N GLN A 191 1.58 0.57 18.86
CA GLN A 191 0.18 0.55 18.41
C GLN A 191 -0.75 0.21 19.56
N ALA A 192 -1.90 0.87 19.60
CA ALA A 192 -2.92 0.56 20.60
C ALA A 192 -3.57 -0.78 20.25
N GLY A 193 -3.72 -1.63 21.26
CA GLY A 193 -4.40 -2.90 21.10
C GLY A 193 -3.56 -3.97 20.44
N PRO A 194 -4.19 -5.10 20.14
CA PRO A 194 -3.46 -6.23 19.56
C PRO A 194 -3.12 -6.02 18.10
N LYS A 195 -2.18 -6.82 17.60
CA LYS A 195 -1.81 -6.89 16.20
C LYS A 195 -3.04 -7.20 15.36
N LYS A 196 -3.20 -6.49 14.24
CA LYS A 196 -4.36 -6.64 13.36
C LYS A 196 -4.04 -7.47 12.14
N ARG A 197 -5.05 -8.21 11.69
CA ARG A 197 -5.04 -8.88 10.40
C ARG A 197 -5.61 -7.91 9.38
N VAL A 198 -4.77 -7.43 8.46
CA VAL A 198 -5.17 -6.41 7.48
C VAL A 198 -5.14 -7.01 6.09
N ILE A 199 -6.19 -6.76 5.31
CA ILE A 199 -6.22 -7.13 3.89
C ILE A 199 -6.15 -5.84 3.09
N VAL A 200 -5.20 -5.78 2.16
CA VAL A 200 -5.07 -4.64 1.25
C VAL A 200 -5.33 -5.16 -0.16
N ASP A 201 -6.40 -4.67 -0.76
CA ASP A 201 -6.85 -5.05 -2.10
C ASP A 201 -6.37 -3.95 -3.05
N PHE A 202 -5.43 -4.27 -3.94
CA PHE A 202 -4.86 -3.25 -4.81
C PHE A 202 -4.37 -3.83 -6.12
N SER A 203 -4.13 -2.95 -7.08
CA SER A 203 -3.75 -3.19 -8.46
C SER A 203 -4.94 -3.68 -9.29
N SER A 204 -5.34 -4.93 -9.17
CA SER A 204 -6.58 -5.51 -9.69
C SER A 204 -6.83 -5.24 -11.18
N PRO A 205 -5.86 -5.56 -12.05
CA PRO A 205 -6.07 -5.36 -13.49
C PRO A 205 -6.98 -6.44 -14.08
N ASN A 206 -7.48 -6.17 -15.28
CA ASN A 206 -8.33 -7.12 -16.02
C ASN A 206 -7.50 -7.94 -17.00
N ILE A 207 -7.83 -9.23 -17.08
CA ILE A 207 -7.22 -10.12 -18.08
C ILE A 207 -7.52 -9.57 -19.48
N ALA A 208 -6.54 -9.67 -20.37
CA ALA A 208 -6.62 -9.24 -21.77
C ALA A 208 -6.63 -7.73 -21.96
N LYS A 209 -6.48 -6.97 -20.88
CA LYS A 209 -6.29 -5.52 -20.97
C LYS A 209 -4.94 -5.16 -20.41
N GLN A 210 -4.31 -4.18 -21.01
CA GLN A 210 -2.99 -3.75 -20.55
C GLN A 210 -3.12 -2.84 -19.35
N MET A 211 -2.15 -2.95 -18.44
CA MET A 211 -2.10 -2.06 -17.29
C MET A 211 -1.77 -0.64 -17.74
N HIS A 212 -2.43 0.33 -17.16
CA HIS A 212 -2.26 1.74 -17.49
C HIS A 212 -1.91 2.53 -16.23
N VAL A 213 -1.87 3.86 -16.35
CA VAL A 213 -1.40 4.73 -15.27
C VAL A 213 -2.25 4.64 -14.00
N GLY A 214 -3.53 4.31 -14.13
CA GLY A 214 -4.39 4.08 -12.96
C GLY A 214 -3.93 2.88 -12.15
N HIS A 215 -3.51 1.82 -12.84
CA HIS A 215 -2.96 0.64 -12.16
C HIS A 215 -1.61 0.96 -11.52
N LEU A 216 -0.84 1.87 -12.12
CA LEU A 216 0.40 2.32 -11.52
C LEU A 216 0.13 2.94 -10.15
N ARG A 217 -0.85 3.87 -10.08
CA ARG A 217 -1.21 4.51 -8.82
C ARG A 217 -1.64 3.49 -7.78
N SER A 218 -2.58 2.62 -8.15
CA SER A 218 -3.09 1.61 -7.22
C SER A 218 -1.97 0.72 -6.70
N THR A 219 -1.07 0.29 -7.59
CA THR A 219 0.02 -0.62 -7.24
C THR A 219 1.02 0.05 -6.30
N ILE A 220 1.46 1.27 -6.63
CA ILE A 220 2.44 1.99 -5.80
C ILE A 220 1.85 2.32 -4.43
N ILE A 221 0.63 2.87 -4.41
CA ILE A 221 -0.02 3.28 -3.16
C ILE A 221 -0.30 2.04 -2.30
N GLY A 222 -0.85 0.98 -2.92
CA GLY A 222 -1.17 -0.24 -2.18
C GLY A 222 0.06 -0.90 -1.58
N GLU A 223 1.13 -1.01 -2.35
CA GLU A 223 2.38 -1.60 -1.85
C GLU A 223 2.94 -0.77 -0.68
N SER A 224 2.89 0.54 -0.79
CA SER A 224 3.40 1.43 0.26
C SER A 224 2.56 1.33 1.54
N ILE A 225 1.24 1.23 1.40
CA ILE A 225 0.36 1.02 2.55
C ILE A 225 0.70 -0.32 3.22
N CYS A 226 0.90 -1.37 2.43
CA CYS A 226 1.29 -2.68 2.99
C CYS A 226 2.58 -2.58 3.79
N ARG A 227 3.59 -1.90 3.23
CA ARG A 227 4.88 -1.76 3.91
C ARG A 227 4.75 -0.97 5.21
N LEU A 228 3.94 0.09 5.20
CA LEU A 228 3.68 0.87 6.42
C LEU A 228 3.05 -0.01 7.49
N LEU A 229 2.01 -0.75 7.12
CA LEU A 229 1.28 -1.59 8.08
C LEU A 229 2.15 -2.73 8.61
N GLU A 230 2.99 -3.31 7.76
CA GLU A 230 3.92 -4.36 8.18
C GLU A 230 4.99 -3.79 9.11
N PHE A 231 5.48 -2.60 8.82
CA PHE A 231 6.51 -1.96 9.65
C PHE A 231 6.02 -1.71 11.07
N VAL A 232 4.75 -1.32 11.21
CA VAL A 232 4.20 -1.06 12.55
C VAL A 232 3.72 -2.35 13.23
N GLY A 233 3.84 -3.50 12.57
CA GLY A 233 3.65 -4.80 13.23
C GLY A 233 2.39 -5.56 12.88
N HIS A 234 1.59 -5.09 11.93
CA HIS A 234 0.36 -5.79 11.54
C HIS A 234 0.65 -6.94 10.57
N ASP A 235 -0.26 -7.90 10.54
CA ASP A 235 -0.23 -9.03 9.59
C ASP A 235 -1.00 -8.62 8.34
N VAL A 236 -0.31 -8.47 7.21
CA VAL A 236 -0.91 -7.92 6.00
C VAL A 236 -1.03 -9.00 4.92
N LEU A 237 -2.25 -9.17 4.40
CA LEU A 237 -2.52 -10.01 3.24
C LEU A 237 -2.73 -9.08 2.04
N ARG A 238 -1.88 -9.23 1.02
CA ARG A 238 -1.86 -8.39 -0.18
C ARG A 238 -2.64 -9.10 -1.27
N LEU A 239 -3.82 -8.60 -1.62
CA LEU A 239 -4.71 -9.28 -2.57
C LEU A 239 -4.83 -8.52 -3.87
N ASN A 240 -4.69 -9.26 -4.97
CA ASN A 240 -4.87 -8.79 -6.32
C ASN A 240 -6.19 -9.34 -6.85
N HIS A 241 -7.23 -8.53 -6.85
CA HIS A 241 -8.57 -8.92 -7.27
C HIS A 241 -8.68 -8.78 -8.80
N VAL A 242 -7.99 -9.69 -9.49
CA VAL A 242 -7.86 -9.65 -10.94
C VAL A 242 -9.22 -9.91 -11.60
N GLY A 243 -9.52 -9.17 -12.66
CA GLY A 243 -10.72 -9.39 -13.45
C GLY A 243 -10.54 -10.56 -14.40
N ASP A 244 -10.61 -11.77 -13.88
CA ASP A 244 -10.33 -13.00 -14.62
C ASP A 244 -11.59 -13.82 -14.91
N TRP A 245 -12.77 -13.21 -14.84
CA TRP A 245 -14.03 -13.90 -15.08
C TRP A 245 -15.01 -12.94 -15.73
N GLY A 246 -15.85 -13.46 -16.62
CA GLY A 246 -16.83 -12.62 -17.27
C GLY A 246 -17.18 -13.12 -18.66
N THR A 247 -18.21 -12.51 -19.25
CA THR A 247 -18.73 -12.91 -20.55
C THR A 247 -17.76 -12.70 -21.69
N GLN A 248 -16.78 -11.77 -21.53
CA GLN A 248 -15.78 -11.54 -22.55
C GLN A 248 -14.90 -12.77 -22.81
N PHE A 249 -14.83 -13.70 -21.85
CA PHE A 249 -14.04 -14.90 -22.03
C PHE A 249 -14.68 -15.85 -23.05
N GLY A 250 -15.99 -15.77 -23.24
CA GLY A 250 -16.64 -16.55 -24.29
C GLY A 250 -16.11 -16.22 -25.67
N MET A 251 -16.02 -14.93 -26.00
CA MET A 251 -15.50 -14.54 -27.31
C MET A 251 -13.99 -14.82 -27.44
N LEU A 252 -13.25 -14.66 -26.34
CA LEU A 252 -11.81 -14.97 -26.34
C LEU A 252 -11.58 -16.45 -26.60
N ILE A 253 -12.37 -17.32 -25.95
CA ILE A 253 -12.23 -18.77 -26.10
C ILE A 253 -12.65 -19.19 -27.53
N ALA A 254 -13.77 -18.66 -28.03
CA ALA A 254 -14.22 -18.99 -29.39
C ALA A 254 -13.15 -18.57 -30.42
N HIS A 255 -12.55 -17.39 -30.24
CA HIS A 255 -11.50 -16.92 -31.14
C HIS A 255 -10.25 -17.79 -31.03
N LEU A 256 -9.90 -18.22 -29.80
CA LEU A 256 -8.78 -19.12 -29.58
C LEU A 256 -8.99 -20.45 -30.32
N GLN A 257 -10.19 -20.99 -30.25
CA GLN A 257 -10.51 -22.24 -30.93
C GLN A 257 -10.37 -22.13 -32.46
N ASP A 258 -10.74 -20.98 -32.99
CA ASP A 258 -10.65 -20.76 -34.45
C ASP A 258 -9.20 -20.53 -34.91
N ARG A 259 -8.46 -19.72 -34.15
CA ARG A 259 -7.08 -19.38 -34.51
C ARG A 259 -6.10 -20.51 -34.21
N PHE A 260 -6.37 -21.29 -33.17
CA PHE A 260 -5.48 -22.35 -32.72
C PHE A 260 -6.30 -23.61 -32.40
N PRO A 261 -6.81 -24.31 -33.44
CA PRO A 261 -7.71 -25.47 -33.18
C PRO A 261 -7.11 -26.58 -32.32
N ASP A 262 -5.78 -26.67 -32.28
CA ASP A 262 -5.06 -27.68 -31.50
C ASP A 262 -4.58 -27.16 -30.14
N TYR A 263 -5.23 -26.14 -29.61
CA TYR A 263 -4.79 -25.49 -28.37
C TYR A 263 -4.71 -26.43 -27.17
N LEU A 264 -5.49 -27.53 -27.18
CA LEU A 264 -5.44 -28.50 -26.07
C LEU A 264 -4.20 -29.40 -26.15
N VAL A 265 -3.58 -29.51 -27.32
CA VAL A 265 -2.40 -30.35 -27.53
C VAL A 265 -1.13 -29.51 -27.57
N HIS A 266 -1.17 -28.40 -28.30
CA HIS A 266 -0.03 -27.49 -28.48
C HIS A 266 -0.42 -26.10 -27.95
N SER A 267 0.31 -25.62 -26.96
CA SER A 267 0.03 -24.30 -26.39
C SER A 267 0.15 -23.23 -27.46
N PRO A 268 -0.87 -22.38 -27.61
CA PRO A 268 -0.86 -21.36 -28.67
C PRO A 268 0.13 -20.22 -28.34
N PRO A 269 0.83 -19.73 -29.35
CA PRO A 269 1.79 -18.63 -29.16
C PRO A 269 1.09 -17.27 -29.20
N ILE A 270 0.29 -16.97 -28.17
CA ILE A 270 -0.37 -15.67 -28.05
C ILE A 270 0.63 -14.68 -27.48
N GLY A 271 1.17 -13.83 -28.35
CA GLY A 271 2.16 -12.85 -27.92
C GLY A 271 1.55 -11.55 -27.43
N ASP A 272 0.45 -11.12 -28.05
CA ASP A 272 -0.21 -9.87 -27.73
C ASP A 272 -1.68 -10.14 -27.45
N LEU A 273 -2.01 -10.33 -26.18
CA LEU A 273 -3.37 -10.67 -25.79
C LEU A 273 -4.35 -9.52 -25.99
N GLN A 274 -3.88 -8.27 -25.90
CA GLN A 274 -4.77 -7.13 -26.15
C GLN A 274 -5.18 -7.06 -27.61
N ALA A 275 -4.25 -7.32 -28.53
CA ALA A 275 -4.57 -7.40 -29.96
C ALA A 275 -5.53 -8.56 -30.23
N PHE A 276 -5.30 -9.68 -29.56
CA PHE A 276 -6.17 -10.86 -29.65
C PHE A 276 -7.59 -10.53 -29.18
N TYR A 277 -7.69 -9.79 -28.09
CA TYR A 277 -8.98 -9.33 -27.54
C TYR A 277 -9.69 -8.43 -28.56
N LYS A 278 -8.98 -7.48 -29.14
CA LYS A 278 -9.55 -6.56 -30.13
C LYS A 278 -10.07 -7.31 -31.34
N GLU A 279 -9.32 -8.30 -31.84
CA GLU A 279 -9.75 -9.15 -32.95
C GLU A 279 -11.05 -9.88 -32.61
N SER A 280 -11.11 -10.48 -31.43
CA SER A 280 -12.29 -11.23 -31.00
C SER A 280 -13.50 -10.30 -30.84
N LYS A 281 -13.28 -9.09 -30.35
CA LYS A 281 -14.34 -8.09 -30.15
C LYS A 281 -14.94 -7.64 -31.49
N VAL A 282 -14.08 -7.41 -32.51
CA VAL A 282 -14.54 -7.04 -33.84
C VAL A 282 -15.45 -8.16 -34.40
N ARG A 283 -15.03 -9.42 -34.25
CA ARG A 283 -15.85 -10.54 -34.70
C ARG A 283 -17.17 -10.65 -33.94
N PHE A 284 -17.10 -10.46 -32.62
CA PHE A 284 -18.29 -10.53 -31.76
C PHE A 284 -19.32 -9.47 -32.19
N ASP A 285 -18.87 -8.27 -32.51
CA ASP A 285 -19.77 -7.17 -32.85
C ASP A 285 -20.33 -7.27 -34.27
N SER A 286 -19.64 -7.97 -35.19
CA SER A 286 -20.00 -7.97 -36.62
C SER A 286 -20.48 -9.31 -37.16
N ASP A 287 -20.31 -10.43 -36.45
CA ASP A 287 -20.63 -11.78 -36.92
C ASP A 287 -21.57 -12.44 -35.93
N GLU A 288 -22.84 -12.60 -36.34
CA GLU A 288 -23.88 -13.18 -35.46
C GLU A 288 -23.59 -14.64 -35.09
N GLU A 289 -23.03 -15.41 -36.03
CA GLU A 289 -22.69 -16.82 -35.76
C GLU A 289 -21.57 -16.91 -34.73
N PHE A 290 -20.58 -16.07 -34.82
CA PHE A 290 -19.49 -16.01 -33.84
C PHE A 290 -20.02 -15.57 -32.47
N LYS A 291 -20.93 -14.59 -32.47
CA LYS A 291 -21.54 -14.10 -31.23
C LYS A 291 -22.30 -15.22 -30.50
N LYS A 292 -23.05 -16.05 -31.27
CA LYS A 292 -23.76 -17.21 -30.68
C LYS A 292 -22.78 -18.21 -30.10
N ARG A 293 -21.68 -18.46 -30.81
CA ARG A 293 -20.65 -19.38 -30.33
C ARG A 293 -19.98 -18.85 -29.07
N ALA A 294 -19.75 -17.53 -29.02
CA ALA A 294 -19.17 -16.90 -27.84
C ALA A 294 -20.05 -17.08 -26.62
N TYR A 295 -21.35 -16.86 -26.77
CA TYR A 295 -22.30 -17.08 -25.68
C TYR A 295 -22.36 -18.55 -25.25
N ALA A 296 -22.27 -19.47 -26.21
CA ALA A 296 -22.24 -20.90 -25.91
C ALA A 296 -20.98 -21.25 -25.11
N CYS A 297 -19.84 -20.63 -25.44
CA CYS A 297 -18.61 -20.84 -24.69
C CYS A 297 -18.73 -20.33 -23.25
N VAL A 298 -19.40 -19.19 -23.07
CA VAL A 298 -19.64 -18.64 -21.70
C VAL A 298 -20.41 -19.65 -20.87
N VAL A 299 -21.50 -20.23 -21.44
CA VAL A 299 -22.33 -21.20 -20.71
C VAL A 299 -21.49 -22.40 -20.32
N LYS A 300 -20.70 -22.94 -21.26
CA LYS A 300 -19.82 -24.08 -20.98
C LYS A 300 -18.77 -23.77 -19.94
N LEU A 301 -18.17 -22.56 -20.01
CA LEU A 301 -17.18 -22.14 -19.03
C LEU A 301 -17.78 -22.07 -17.63
N GLN A 302 -18.98 -21.49 -17.53
CA GLN A 302 -19.67 -21.36 -16.25
C GLN A 302 -20.07 -22.69 -15.67
N SER A 303 -20.30 -23.71 -16.51
CA SER A 303 -20.58 -25.06 -16.05
C SER A 303 -19.34 -25.93 -15.89
N HIS A 304 -18.16 -25.30 -15.97
CA HIS A 304 -16.86 -25.94 -15.72
C HIS A 304 -16.51 -27.04 -16.72
N ASP A 305 -16.88 -26.86 -18.00
CA ASP A 305 -16.43 -27.73 -19.07
C ASP A 305 -14.91 -27.74 -19.11
N SER A 306 -14.32 -28.94 -19.12
CA SER A 306 -12.85 -29.06 -18.97
C SER A 306 -12.07 -28.38 -20.11
N ASP A 307 -12.57 -28.46 -21.34
CA ASP A 307 -11.90 -27.82 -22.48
C ASP A 307 -11.98 -26.29 -22.36
N MET A 308 -13.12 -25.77 -21.91
CA MET A 308 -13.29 -24.33 -21.72
C MET A 308 -12.41 -23.81 -20.59
N ILE A 309 -12.31 -24.56 -19.49
CA ILE A 309 -11.44 -24.19 -18.38
C ILE A 309 -9.98 -24.20 -18.83
N SER A 310 -9.58 -25.18 -19.63
CA SER A 310 -8.20 -25.22 -20.18
C SER A 310 -7.92 -24.00 -21.05
N ALA A 311 -8.85 -23.65 -21.92
CA ALA A 311 -8.72 -22.47 -22.78
C ALA A 311 -8.64 -21.19 -21.94
N TRP A 312 -9.50 -21.08 -20.94
CA TRP A 312 -9.54 -19.95 -20.03
C TRP A 312 -8.21 -19.77 -19.29
N LYS A 313 -7.65 -20.88 -18.79
CA LYS A 313 -6.34 -20.84 -18.11
C LYS A 313 -5.23 -20.35 -19.02
N LEU A 314 -5.22 -20.82 -20.26
CA LEU A 314 -4.21 -20.39 -21.24
C LEU A 314 -4.27 -18.89 -21.46
N ILE A 315 -5.48 -18.36 -21.65
CA ILE A 315 -5.69 -16.92 -21.86
C ILE A 315 -5.25 -16.14 -20.64
N CYS A 316 -5.67 -16.56 -19.45
CA CYS A 316 -5.32 -15.87 -18.22
C CYS A 316 -3.81 -15.87 -17.98
N ASP A 317 -3.12 -16.97 -18.29
CA ASP A 317 -1.69 -17.06 -18.03
C ASP A 317 -0.89 -16.09 -18.88
N VAL A 318 -1.36 -15.74 -20.07
CA VAL A 318 -0.69 -14.72 -20.91
C VAL A 318 -0.69 -13.37 -20.17
N SER A 319 -1.85 -12.97 -19.64
CA SER A 319 -1.93 -11.71 -18.87
C SER A 319 -1.13 -11.78 -17.58
N ARG A 320 -1.18 -12.92 -16.89
CA ARG A 320 -0.46 -13.07 -15.63
C ARG A 320 1.04 -12.87 -15.79
N LYS A 321 1.58 -13.37 -16.91
CA LYS A 321 2.99 -13.18 -17.23
C LYS A 321 3.34 -11.70 -17.34
N GLU A 322 2.49 -10.93 -18.03
CA GLU A 322 2.70 -9.48 -18.19
C GLU A 322 2.56 -8.76 -16.85
N PHE A 323 1.54 -9.12 -16.05
CA PHE A 323 1.34 -8.50 -14.74
C PHE A 323 2.54 -8.75 -13.85
N GLN A 324 3.02 -9.99 -13.81
CA GLN A 324 4.13 -10.35 -12.93
C GLN A 324 5.41 -9.60 -13.32
N ALA A 325 5.66 -9.43 -14.61
CA ALA A 325 6.82 -8.66 -15.08
C ALA A 325 6.76 -7.22 -14.56
N THR A 326 5.58 -6.60 -14.60
CA THR A 326 5.39 -5.24 -14.10
C THR A 326 5.59 -5.19 -12.59
N TYR A 327 5.03 -6.15 -11.86
CA TYR A 327 5.16 -6.18 -10.40
C TYR A 327 6.61 -6.35 -9.96
N GLU A 328 7.38 -7.16 -10.69
CA GLU A 328 8.80 -7.33 -10.40
C GLU A 328 9.56 -6.01 -10.60
N ARG A 329 9.24 -5.28 -11.66
CA ARG A 329 9.87 -3.98 -11.91
C ARG A 329 9.55 -2.98 -10.80
N LEU A 330 8.31 -2.99 -10.30
CA LEU A 330 7.86 -2.09 -9.24
C LEU A 330 8.17 -2.61 -7.83
N ASP A 331 8.79 -3.78 -7.75
CA ASP A 331 9.13 -4.41 -6.47
C ASP A 331 7.88 -4.57 -5.60
N THR A 332 6.83 -5.13 -6.21
CA THR A 332 5.53 -5.31 -5.58
C THR A 332 5.22 -6.80 -5.49
N THR A 333 4.69 -7.22 -4.35
CA THR A 333 4.28 -8.60 -4.11
C THR A 333 2.79 -8.65 -3.87
N LEU A 334 2.10 -9.55 -4.60
CA LEU A 334 0.67 -9.71 -4.51
C LEU A 334 0.28 -11.18 -4.60
N ILE A 335 -0.83 -11.54 -3.93
CA ILE A 335 -1.51 -12.82 -4.12
C ILE A 335 -2.71 -12.57 -5.00
N GLU A 336 -2.83 -13.38 -6.04
CA GLU A 336 -3.99 -13.29 -6.92
C GLU A 336 -5.17 -14.03 -6.32
N ARG A 337 -6.27 -13.29 -6.13
CA ARG A 337 -7.59 -13.87 -5.86
C ARG A 337 -8.57 -13.10 -6.73
N GLY A 338 -8.68 -13.55 -7.98
CA GLY A 338 -9.50 -12.88 -8.96
C GLY A 338 -10.99 -13.13 -8.76
N GLU A 339 -11.77 -12.55 -9.66
CA GLU A 339 -13.22 -12.72 -9.63
C GLU A 339 -13.62 -14.20 -9.66
N SER A 340 -12.84 -15.04 -10.37
CA SER A 340 -13.10 -16.48 -10.45
C SER A 340 -13.06 -17.16 -9.09
N PHE A 341 -12.24 -16.65 -8.17
CA PHE A 341 -12.14 -17.21 -6.81
C PHE A 341 -13.47 -17.10 -6.07
N TYR A 342 -14.25 -16.05 -6.35
CA TYR A 342 -15.47 -15.75 -5.61
C TYR A 342 -16.74 -16.24 -6.29
N GLN A 343 -16.65 -16.94 -7.44
CA GLN A 343 -17.82 -17.29 -8.24
C GLN A 343 -18.87 -18.12 -7.48
N ASP A 344 -18.42 -19.20 -6.83
CA ASP A 344 -19.34 -20.03 -6.07
C ASP A 344 -19.92 -19.29 -4.87
N MET A 345 -19.12 -18.42 -4.29
CA MET A 345 -19.54 -17.62 -3.12
C MET A 345 -20.61 -16.60 -3.50
N MET A 346 -20.61 -16.12 -4.74
CA MET A 346 -21.63 -15.18 -5.20
C MET A 346 -23.03 -15.80 -5.14
N GLY A 347 -23.15 -17.06 -5.57
CA GLY A 347 -24.42 -17.78 -5.48
C GLY A 347 -24.91 -17.91 -4.04
N GLU A 348 -23.97 -18.16 -3.12
CA GLU A 348 -24.29 -18.24 -1.70
C GLU A 348 -24.79 -16.90 -1.15
N VAL A 349 -24.20 -15.80 -1.59
CA VAL A 349 -24.61 -14.46 -1.18
C VAL A 349 -26.02 -14.16 -1.68
N VAL A 350 -26.29 -14.46 -2.97
CA VAL A 350 -27.61 -14.23 -3.56
C VAL A 350 -28.67 -15.04 -2.81
N LYS A 351 -28.37 -16.30 -2.52
CA LYS A 351 -29.29 -17.17 -1.77
C LYS A 351 -29.56 -16.62 -0.37
N ASP A 352 -28.49 -16.21 0.33
CA ASP A 352 -28.62 -15.69 1.68
C ASP A 352 -29.46 -14.40 1.72
N LEU A 353 -29.17 -13.47 0.82
CA LEU A 353 -29.90 -12.20 0.77
C LEU A 353 -31.36 -12.40 0.37
N THR A 354 -31.64 -13.37 -0.54
CA THR A 354 -32.97 -13.69 -0.96
C THR A 354 -33.78 -14.28 0.20
N GLU A 355 -33.23 -15.29 0.87
CA GLU A 355 -33.91 -15.99 1.97
C GLU A 355 -34.20 -15.09 3.16
N ARG A 356 -33.32 -14.11 3.38
CA ARG A 356 -33.47 -13.17 4.51
C ARG A 356 -34.32 -11.95 4.15
N GLY A 357 -34.81 -11.88 2.90
CA GLY A 357 -35.74 -10.83 2.49
C GLY A 357 -35.13 -9.48 2.25
N PHE A 358 -33.84 -9.43 1.97
CA PHE A 358 -33.13 -8.14 1.72
C PHE A 358 -33.26 -7.64 0.29
N LEU A 359 -33.68 -8.52 -0.65
CA LEU A 359 -33.71 -8.13 -2.06
C LEU A 359 -35.08 -7.63 -2.48
N GLU A 360 -35.11 -6.56 -3.27
CA GLU A 360 -36.31 -6.00 -3.88
C GLU A 360 -36.18 -6.08 -5.39
N GLU A 361 -37.31 -6.21 -6.07
CA GLU A 361 -37.31 -6.19 -7.53
C GLU A 361 -37.45 -4.76 -8.04
N ASP A 362 -36.61 -4.39 -8.98
CA ASP A 362 -36.59 -3.04 -9.57
C ASP A 362 -36.26 -3.18 -11.05
N GLU A 363 -37.27 -2.99 -11.90
CA GLU A 363 -37.14 -3.07 -13.37
C GLU A 363 -36.48 -4.40 -13.81
N GLY A 364 -36.91 -5.50 -13.19
CA GLY A 364 -36.38 -6.83 -13.51
C GLY A 364 -35.10 -7.21 -12.82
N ARG A 365 -34.45 -6.23 -12.15
CA ARG A 365 -33.24 -6.48 -11.38
C ARG A 365 -33.58 -6.77 -9.93
N LYS A 366 -32.71 -7.49 -9.25
CA LYS A 366 -32.82 -7.68 -7.79
C LYS A 366 -31.80 -6.81 -7.11
N VAL A 367 -32.29 -5.90 -6.26
CA VAL A 367 -31.45 -4.88 -5.64
C VAL A 367 -31.62 -4.91 -4.13
N MET A 368 -30.63 -4.36 -3.45
CA MET A 368 -30.63 -4.20 -1.99
C MET A 368 -30.38 -2.75 -1.65
N PHE A 369 -31.20 -2.18 -0.78
CA PHE A 369 -31.03 -0.82 -0.25
C PHE A 369 -30.56 -0.91 1.19
N ALA A 370 -29.51 -0.19 1.51
CA ALA A 370 -29.11 0.03 2.89
C ALA A 370 -29.81 1.28 3.42
N ASP A 371 -29.97 1.35 4.72
CA ASP A 371 -30.66 2.48 5.35
C ASP A 371 -29.92 3.79 5.03
N GLY A 372 -30.68 4.77 4.57
CA GLY A 372 -30.16 6.09 4.25
C GLY A 372 -29.46 6.18 2.89
N MET A 373 -29.48 5.12 2.11
CA MET A 373 -28.87 5.09 0.78
C MET A 373 -29.92 5.22 -0.30
N SER A 374 -29.73 6.13 -1.23
CA SER A 374 -30.65 6.32 -2.36
C SER A 374 -30.31 5.43 -3.54
N VAL A 375 -29.05 4.98 -3.64
CA VAL A 375 -28.59 4.14 -4.74
C VAL A 375 -28.48 2.70 -4.20
N PRO A 376 -29.12 1.73 -4.86
CA PRO A 376 -29.09 0.35 -4.36
C PRO A 376 -27.86 -0.42 -4.84
N LEU A 377 -27.57 -1.48 -4.13
CA LEU A 377 -26.66 -2.52 -4.57
C LEU A 377 -27.40 -3.40 -5.56
N THR A 378 -26.90 -3.53 -6.79
CA THR A 378 -27.54 -4.40 -7.78
C THR A 378 -26.94 -5.79 -7.66
N VAL A 379 -27.72 -6.73 -7.13
CA VAL A 379 -27.25 -8.08 -6.85
C VAL A 379 -27.42 -8.98 -8.06
N VAL A 380 -28.59 -8.92 -8.71
CA VAL A 380 -28.88 -9.72 -9.90
C VAL A 380 -29.40 -8.81 -11.00
N LYS A 381 -28.81 -8.91 -12.18
CA LYS A 381 -29.22 -8.14 -13.35
C LYS A 381 -30.54 -8.69 -13.91
N SER A 382 -31.20 -7.93 -14.79
CA SER A 382 -32.44 -8.34 -15.41
C SER A 382 -32.29 -9.62 -16.23
N ASP A 383 -31.09 -9.93 -16.73
CA ASP A 383 -30.82 -11.16 -17.48
C ASP A 383 -30.47 -12.36 -16.59
N GLY A 384 -30.48 -12.16 -15.26
CA GLY A 384 -30.16 -13.21 -14.31
C GLY A 384 -28.71 -13.31 -13.91
N GLY A 385 -27.85 -12.54 -14.55
CA GLY A 385 -26.41 -12.53 -14.23
C GLY A 385 -26.11 -11.75 -12.97
N TYR A 386 -24.99 -12.07 -12.35
CA TYR A 386 -24.53 -11.35 -11.16
C TYR A 386 -23.63 -10.18 -11.59
N THR A 387 -23.50 -9.21 -10.69
CA THR A 387 -22.75 -7.98 -10.97
C THR A 387 -21.45 -7.95 -10.18
N TYR A 388 -20.64 -6.95 -10.45
CA TYR A 388 -19.43 -6.71 -9.64
C TYR A 388 -19.81 -6.30 -8.20
N ASP A 389 -21.03 -5.77 -7.99
CA ASP A 389 -21.53 -5.54 -6.63
C ASP A 389 -21.61 -6.86 -5.86
N THR A 390 -22.13 -7.90 -6.51
CA THR A 390 -22.26 -9.22 -5.89
C THR A 390 -20.89 -9.82 -5.61
N SER A 391 -19.97 -9.65 -6.54
CA SER A 391 -18.60 -10.12 -6.37
C SER A 391 -17.95 -9.45 -5.16
N ASP A 392 -18.11 -8.14 -5.01
CA ASP A 392 -17.51 -7.43 -3.89
C ASP A 392 -18.18 -7.77 -2.56
N MET A 393 -19.49 -8.05 -2.57
CA MET A 393 -20.17 -8.53 -1.36
C MET A 393 -19.65 -9.90 -0.95
N ALA A 394 -19.46 -10.79 -1.91
CA ALA A 394 -18.91 -12.12 -1.63
C ALA A 394 -17.48 -12.01 -1.11
N ALA A 395 -16.68 -11.13 -1.71
CA ALA A 395 -15.32 -10.91 -1.27
C ALA A 395 -15.28 -10.35 0.16
N LEU A 396 -16.13 -9.37 0.45
CA LEU A 396 -16.21 -8.77 1.79
C LEU A 396 -16.55 -9.86 2.82
N ARG A 397 -17.57 -10.65 2.52
CA ARG A 397 -17.99 -11.73 3.42
C ARG A 397 -16.85 -12.71 3.68
N HIS A 398 -16.16 -13.12 2.63
CA HIS A 398 -15.05 -14.07 2.74
C HIS A 398 -13.90 -13.47 3.55
N ARG A 399 -13.57 -12.22 3.29
CA ARG A 399 -12.44 -11.55 3.96
C ARG A 399 -12.68 -11.38 5.45
N VAL A 400 -13.93 -11.11 5.83
CA VAL A 400 -14.29 -10.97 7.23
C VAL A 400 -14.46 -12.34 7.91
N GLN A 401 -15.23 -13.24 7.29
CA GLN A 401 -15.62 -14.50 7.95
C GLN A 401 -14.58 -15.61 7.82
N GLN A 402 -13.91 -15.71 6.68
CA GLN A 402 -12.93 -16.77 6.45
C GLN A 402 -11.50 -16.30 6.74
N GLU A 403 -11.13 -15.14 6.23
CA GLU A 403 -9.78 -14.60 6.43
C GLU A 403 -9.62 -13.93 7.79
N LYS A 404 -10.72 -13.66 8.48
CA LYS A 404 -10.70 -13.06 9.82
C LYS A 404 -10.04 -11.70 9.84
N ALA A 405 -10.30 -10.89 8.82
CA ALA A 405 -9.73 -9.55 8.74
C ALA A 405 -10.26 -8.65 9.85
N ASP A 406 -9.35 -7.88 10.44
CA ASP A 406 -9.70 -6.80 11.37
C ASP A 406 -9.81 -5.47 10.64
N TRP A 407 -9.24 -5.40 9.45
CA TRP A 407 -9.12 -4.15 8.69
C TRP A 407 -8.98 -4.52 7.22
N ILE A 408 -9.81 -3.90 6.37
CA ILE A 408 -9.76 -4.12 4.92
C ILE A 408 -9.59 -2.78 4.23
N VAL A 409 -8.57 -2.69 3.37
CA VAL A 409 -8.22 -1.47 2.65
C VAL A 409 -8.37 -1.74 1.15
N TYR A 410 -9.20 -0.94 0.48
CA TYR A 410 -9.40 -1.02 -0.96
C TYR A 410 -8.72 0.17 -1.62
N VAL A 411 -7.70 -0.08 -2.43
CA VAL A 411 -6.93 0.98 -3.10
C VAL A 411 -7.42 1.07 -4.55
N VAL A 412 -8.44 1.88 -4.75
CA VAL A 412 -9.17 1.97 -6.02
C VAL A 412 -9.45 3.45 -6.30
N ASP A 413 -9.60 3.80 -7.58
CA ASP A 413 -9.80 5.19 -7.97
C ASP A 413 -11.04 5.81 -7.30
N ALA A 414 -11.01 7.14 -7.18
CA ALA A 414 -12.05 7.89 -6.48
C ALA A 414 -13.43 7.75 -7.14
N GLY A 415 -13.47 7.42 -8.43
CA GLY A 415 -14.74 7.21 -9.14
C GLY A 415 -15.57 6.05 -8.61
N GLN A 416 -14.95 5.15 -7.82
CA GLN A 416 -15.66 4.01 -7.24
C GLN A 416 -16.17 4.27 -5.82
N ALA A 417 -16.16 5.52 -5.36
CA ALA A 417 -16.53 5.84 -3.98
C ALA A 417 -17.96 5.41 -3.66
N GLN A 418 -18.91 5.72 -4.56
CA GLN A 418 -20.31 5.36 -4.32
C GLN A 418 -20.50 3.83 -4.25
N HIS A 419 -19.81 3.11 -5.12
CA HIS A 419 -19.86 1.64 -5.12
C HIS A 419 -19.43 1.09 -3.76
N PHE A 420 -18.29 1.54 -3.24
CA PHE A 420 -17.78 1.03 -1.96
C PHE A 420 -18.64 1.47 -0.78
N ASN A 421 -19.16 2.70 -0.81
CA ASN A 421 -20.10 3.13 0.24
C ASN A 421 -21.31 2.20 0.29
N THR A 422 -21.83 1.84 -0.89
CA THR A 422 -22.99 0.96 -0.99
C THR A 422 -22.65 -0.46 -0.52
N VAL A 423 -21.49 -0.99 -0.94
CA VAL A 423 -21.06 -2.34 -0.52
C VAL A 423 -20.86 -2.38 1.00
N PHE A 424 -20.20 -1.37 1.56
CA PHE A 424 -19.96 -1.36 3.01
C PHE A 424 -21.27 -1.26 3.80
N ALA A 425 -22.19 -0.41 3.35
CA ALA A 425 -23.48 -0.24 4.03
C ALA A 425 -24.33 -1.53 3.94
N CYS A 426 -24.38 -2.14 2.76
CA CYS A 426 -25.13 -3.39 2.57
C CYS A 426 -24.47 -4.56 3.31
N GLY A 427 -23.14 -4.58 3.35
CA GLY A 427 -22.41 -5.60 4.11
C GLY A 427 -22.70 -5.52 5.60
N GLN A 428 -22.78 -4.30 6.11
CA GLN A 428 -23.14 -4.06 7.52
C GLN A 428 -24.58 -4.52 7.76
N LYS A 429 -25.49 -4.15 6.90
CA LYS A 429 -26.91 -4.51 7.02
C LYS A 429 -27.10 -6.02 6.98
N ALA A 430 -26.40 -6.71 6.09
CA ALA A 430 -26.48 -8.17 5.96
C ALA A 430 -25.77 -8.92 7.07
N GLY A 431 -25.03 -8.21 7.91
CA GLY A 431 -24.27 -8.86 8.97
C GLY A 431 -22.97 -9.51 8.50
N TYR A 432 -22.54 -9.22 7.28
CA TYR A 432 -21.28 -9.74 6.76
C TYR A 432 -20.07 -9.08 7.40
N VAL A 433 -20.24 -7.86 7.87
CA VAL A 433 -19.21 -7.12 8.59
C VAL A 433 -19.86 -6.30 9.69
N ASP A 434 -19.17 -6.21 10.83
CA ASP A 434 -19.55 -5.33 11.94
C ASP A 434 -18.51 -4.21 11.97
N THR A 435 -18.89 -3.03 11.49
CA THR A 435 -17.95 -1.92 11.34
C THR A 435 -17.49 -1.32 12.67
N SER A 436 -18.09 -1.74 13.79
CA SER A 436 -17.57 -1.39 15.11
C SER A 436 -16.36 -2.26 15.49
N LYS A 437 -16.15 -3.38 14.79
CA LYS A 437 -15.06 -4.32 15.05
C LYS A 437 -14.06 -4.39 13.90
N VAL A 438 -14.52 -4.20 12.67
CA VAL A 438 -13.68 -4.29 11.47
C VAL A 438 -13.65 -2.93 10.80
N ARG A 439 -12.44 -2.40 10.62
CA ARG A 439 -12.25 -1.12 9.93
C ARG A 439 -12.25 -1.37 8.41
N LEU A 440 -13.03 -0.57 7.68
CA LEU A 440 -13.11 -0.62 6.22
C LEU A 440 -12.69 0.73 5.66
N ASP A 441 -11.75 0.73 4.72
CA ASP A 441 -11.29 1.95 4.08
C ASP A 441 -11.27 1.80 2.57
N HIS A 442 -11.83 2.80 1.88
CA HIS A 442 -11.58 3.00 0.46
C HIS A 442 -10.50 4.07 0.35
N CYS A 443 -9.26 3.66 0.16
CA CYS A 443 -8.13 4.57 -0.02
C CYS A 443 -8.13 5.00 -1.48
N CYS A 444 -8.96 5.97 -1.79
CA CYS A 444 -9.17 6.42 -3.16
C CYS A 444 -8.02 7.29 -3.64
N PHE A 445 -7.90 7.39 -4.94
CA PHE A 445 -6.88 8.24 -5.56
C PHE A 445 -7.45 8.94 -6.79
N GLY A 446 -6.91 10.12 -7.04
CA GLY A 446 -7.33 10.93 -8.18
C GLY A 446 -6.63 10.51 -9.47
N VAL A 447 -7.02 11.14 -10.56
CA VAL A 447 -6.45 10.82 -11.88
C VAL A 447 -5.08 11.46 -12.04
N VAL A 448 -4.29 10.86 -12.94
CA VAL A 448 -2.99 11.40 -13.33
C VAL A 448 -3.17 12.18 -14.62
N LEU A 449 -2.63 13.39 -14.63
CA LEU A 449 -2.71 14.28 -15.79
C LEU A 449 -1.41 14.27 -16.56
N GLY A 450 -1.52 14.42 -17.90
CA GLY A 450 -0.35 14.70 -18.71
C GLY A 450 0.10 16.14 -18.54
N GLU A 451 1.21 16.48 -19.17
CA GLU A 451 1.74 17.85 -19.07
C GLU A 451 0.80 18.87 -19.72
N ASP A 452 -0.11 18.38 -20.59
CA ASP A 452 -1.12 19.19 -21.23
C ASP A 452 -2.42 19.34 -20.42
N UNK A 453 -2.34 18.82 -19.34
CA UNK A 453 -3.45 18.90 -18.35
C UNK A 453 -4.65 18.00 -18.67
N UNK A 454 -4.40 17.06 -19.75
CA UNK A 454 -5.45 16.13 -20.01
C UNK A 454 -5.13 14.83 -19.33
N UNK A 455 -5.91 13.97 -19.17
CA UNK A 455 -5.70 12.69 -18.49
C UNK A 455 -4.59 11.95 -19.13
N UNK A 456 -3.82 11.47 -18.44
CA UNK A 456 -2.68 10.73 -18.82
C UNK A 456 -2.95 9.28 -19.11
N UNK A 457 -4.05 9.02 -19.07
CA UNK A 457 -4.51 7.77 -19.44
C UNK A 457 -4.54 7.52 -20.95
N THR A 458 -4.66 8.52 -21.57
CA THR A 458 -4.68 8.37 -23.04
C THR A 458 -3.75 9.36 -23.75
N ARG A 459 -3.15 8.91 -24.82
CA ARG A 459 -2.40 9.75 -25.76
C ARG A 459 -2.90 9.41 -27.14
N SER A 460 -3.30 10.45 -27.93
CA SER A 460 -3.80 10.27 -29.28
C SER A 460 -4.92 9.23 -29.35
N GLY A 461 -5.75 9.18 -28.32
CA GLY A 461 -6.89 8.25 -28.27
C GLY A 461 -6.57 6.85 -27.79
N ASP A 462 -5.29 6.54 -27.57
CA ASP A 462 -4.90 5.23 -27.06
C ASP A 462 -4.47 5.31 -25.60
N THR A 463 -4.77 4.26 -24.86
CA THR A 463 -4.37 4.17 -23.44
C THR A 463 -2.84 4.11 -23.34
N VAL A 464 -2.29 4.92 -22.42
CA VAL A 464 -0.85 4.90 -22.16
C VAL A 464 -0.52 3.65 -21.35
N LYS A 465 0.31 2.79 -21.92
CA LYS A 465 0.69 1.53 -21.27
C LYS A 465 1.67 1.79 -20.13
N LEU A 466 1.42 1.13 -19.00
CA LEU A 466 2.30 1.25 -17.84
C LEU A 466 3.74 0.82 -18.19
N ALA A 467 3.88 -0.29 -18.90
CA ALA A 467 5.21 -0.77 -19.28
C ALA A 467 5.99 0.26 -20.09
N ASP A 468 5.31 0.98 -20.98
CA ASP A 468 5.96 2.02 -21.80
C ASP A 468 6.42 3.19 -20.93
N LEU A 469 5.63 3.57 -19.92
CA LEU A 469 6.04 4.63 -18.99
C LEU A 469 7.29 4.22 -18.22
N LEU A 470 7.34 2.98 -17.76
CA LEU A 470 8.50 2.48 -17.03
C LEU A 470 9.74 2.44 -17.93
N ASP A 471 9.57 2.02 -19.20
CA ASP A 471 10.66 2.00 -20.17
C ASP A 471 11.19 3.40 -20.45
N GLU A 472 10.29 4.37 -20.62
CA GLU A 472 10.68 5.77 -20.83
C GLU A 472 11.44 6.30 -19.62
N GLY A 473 10.99 5.94 -18.41
CA GLY A 473 11.69 6.33 -17.18
C GLY A 473 13.11 5.80 -17.15
N LEU A 474 13.31 4.55 -17.58
CA LEU A 474 14.65 3.96 -17.66
C LEU A 474 15.54 4.72 -18.64
N GLN A 475 15.01 5.06 -19.81
CA GLN A 475 15.76 5.81 -20.81
C GLN A 475 16.18 7.18 -20.31
N ARG A 476 15.25 7.91 -19.71
CA ARG A 476 15.53 9.26 -19.22
C ARG A 476 16.48 9.25 -18.03
N SER A 477 16.37 8.23 -17.19
CA SER A 477 17.26 8.05 -16.06
C SER A 477 18.69 7.78 -16.53
N LEU A 478 18.84 6.92 -17.53
CA LEU A 478 20.16 6.64 -18.12
C LEU A 478 20.78 7.89 -18.73
N GLN A 479 19.96 8.69 -19.43
CA GLN A 479 20.42 9.95 -20.01
C GLN A 479 20.95 10.90 -18.92
N LYS A 480 20.24 11.00 -17.80
CA LYS A 480 20.69 11.85 -16.68
C LYS A 480 22.01 11.36 -16.09
N LEU A 481 22.19 10.04 -15.98
CA LEU A 481 23.42 9.46 -15.47
C LEU A 481 24.59 9.74 -16.43
N HIS A 482 24.34 9.66 -17.75
CA HIS A 482 25.37 10.00 -18.75
C HIS A 482 25.75 11.48 -18.69
N GLU A 483 24.77 12.37 -18.49
CA GLU A 483 25.04 13.79 -18.36
C GLU A 483 25.96 14.09 -17.17
N LYS A 484 25.87 13.29 -16.12
CA LYS A 484 26.70 13.42 -14.93
C LYS A 484 27.95 12.54 -15.02
N GLU A 485 28.19 11.94 -16.18
CA GLU A 485 29.36 11.10 -16.47
C GLU A 485 29.52 9.94 -15.49
N ARG A 486 28.39 9.40 -15.00
CA ARG A 486 28.43 8.29 -14.03
C ARG A 486 28.92 6.99 -14.66
N GLU A 487 28.76 6.82 -15.98
CA GLU A 487 29.27 5.64 -16.68
C GLU A 487 30.79 5.52 -16.63
N LYS A 488 31.48 6.63 -16.37
CA LYS A 488 32.93 6.63 -16.24
C LYS A 488 33.39 6.14 -14.87
N VAL A 489 32.51 6.15 -13.89
CA VAL A 489 32.81 5.80 -12.51
C VAL A 489 32.25 4.46 -12.12
N LEU A 490 31.07 4.10 -12.65
CA LEU A 490 30.34 2.89 -12.29
C LEU A 490 30.61 1.75 -13.27
N THR A 491 30.62 0.52 -12.77
CA THR A 491 30.64 -0.66 -13.62
C THR A 491 29.31 -0.75 -14.38
N PRO A 492 29.24 -1.53 -15.49
CA PRO A 492 27.96 -1.68 -16.18
C PRO A 492 26.82 -2.19 -15.29
N GLU A 493 27.10 -3.10 -14.37
CA GLU A 493 26.09 -3.60 -13.43
C GLU A 493 25.64 -2.53 -12.45
N GLU A 494 26.61 -1.75 -11.95
CA GLU A 494 26.30 -0.63 -11.04
C GLU A 494 25.47 0.43 -11.73
N LEU A 495 25.82 0.71 -13.03
CA LEU A 495 25.09 1.71 -13.81
C LEU A 495 23.65 1.27 -14.03
N LYS A 496 23.44 -0.03 -14.34
CA LYS A 496 22.10 -0.57 -14.54
C LYS A 496 21.28 -0.45 -13.25
N ARG A 497 21.86 -0.81 -12.11
CA ARG A 497 21.17 -0.70 -10.82
C ARG A 497 20.82 0.74 -10.50
N ALA A 498 21.74 1.67 -10.77
CA ALA A 498 21.50 3.09 -10.56
C ALA A 498 20.37 3.59 -11.46
N GLN A 499 20.39 3.17 -12.73
CA GLN A 499 19.37 3.53 -13.70
C GLN A 499 17.98 3.09 -13.21
N GLU A 500 17.86 1.84 -12.77
CA GLU A 500 16.60 1.30 -12.30
C GLU A 500 16.13 1.98 -11.01
N ALA A 501 17.05 2.19 -10.08
CA ALA A 501 16.72 2.82 -8.80
C ALA A 501 16.20 4.24 -9.01
N VAL A 502 16.89 5.02 -9.86
CA VAL A 502 16.46 6.39 -10.14
C VAL A 502 15.14 6.40 -10.90
N ALA A 503 15.01 5.56 -11.94
CA ALA A 503 13.81 5.56 -12.77
C ALA A 503 12.57 5.18 -11.97
N TYR A 504 12.62 4.01 -11.35
CA TYR A 504 11.45 3.50 -10.63
C TYR A 504 11.22 4.28 -9.33
N GLY A 505 12.30 4.66 -8.66
CA GLY A 505 12.20 5.46 -7.44
C GLY A 505 11.56 6.81 -7.69
N CYS A 506 11.95 7.48 -8.78
CA CYS A 506 11.39 8.80 -9.10
C CYS A 506 9.92 8.70 -9.48
N ILE A 507 9.52 7.67 -10.22
CA ILE A 507 8.11 7.46 -10.58
C ILE A 507 7.28 7.21 -9.32
N LYS A 508 7.74 6.29 -8.46
CA LYS A 508 7.03 5.96 -7.21
C LYS A 508 6.90 7.19 -6.31
N TYR A 509 8.01 7.89 -6.12
CA TYR A 509 8.05 9.02 -5.22
C TYR A 509 7.19 10.18 -5.71
N ALA A 510 7.17 10.43 -7.02
CA ALA A 510 6.33 11.48 -7.58
C ALA A 510 4.86 11.22 -7.27
N ASP A 511 4.42 9.97 -7.37
CA ASP A 511 3.05 9.61 -7.02
C ASP A 511 2.81 9.80 -5.52
N LEU A 512 3.71 9.24 -4.70
CA LEU A 512 3.51 9.19 -3.25
C LEU A 512 3.66 10.55 -2.58
N SER A 513 4.39 11.48 -3.18
CA SER A 513 4.62 12.81 -2.59
C SER A 513 3.40 13.72 -2.71
N HIS A 514 2.45 13.37 -3.56
CA HIS A 514 1.19 14.09 -3.69
C HIS A 514 0.13 13.47 -2.79
N ASN A 515 -0.78 14.31 -2.28
CA ASN A 515 -1.94 13.77 -1.58
C ASN A 515 -2.71 12.90 -2.58
N ARG A 516 -2.91 11.62 -2.25
CA ARG A 516 -3.45 10.64 -3.21
C ARG A 516 -4.84 10.99 -3.74
N ILE A 517 -5.65 11.71 -2.97
CA ILE A 517 -7.02 12.03 -3.42
C ILE A 517 -7.03 13.11 -4.50
N HIS A 518 -5.93 13.81 -4.71
CA HIS A 518 -5.86 14.88 -5.70
C HIS A 518 -5.22 14.37 -6.99
N GLU A 519 -5.48 15.10 -8.06
CA GLU A 519 -4.82 14.90 -9.36
C GLU A 519 -3.38 15.38 -9.27
N TYR A 520 -2.51 14.78 -10.08
CA TYR A 520 -1.17 15.33 -10.25
C TYR A 520 -0.72 15.17 -11.69
N VAL A 521 0.25 15.99 -12.08
CA VAL A 521 0.80 15.99 -13.43
C VAL A 521 1.99 15.05 -13.48
N PHE A 522 1.92 14.06 -14.38
CA PHE A 522 3.00 13.12 -14.61
C PHE A 522 4.02 13.80 -15.54
N SER A 523 5.21 14.10 -15.01
CA SER A 523 6.26 14.79 -15.75
C SER A 523 7.61 14.23 -15.38
N PHE A 524 8.28 13.59 -16.33
CA PHE A 524 9.62 13.07 -16.10
C PHE A 524 10.62 14.17 -15.77
N ASP A 525 10.47 15.35 -16.37
CA ASP A 525 11.37 16.47 -16.07
C ASP A 525 11.29 16.85 -14.59
N ARG A 526 10.08 16.89 -14.05
CA ARG A 526 9.90 17.20 -12.63
C ARG A 526 10.38 16.08 -11.72
N MET A 527 10.06 14.83 -12.06
CA MET A 527 10.41 13.67 -11.24
C MET A 527 11.91 13.48 -11.12
N LEU A 528 12.61 13.71 -12.21
CA LEU A 528 14.05 13.44 -12.30
C LEU A 528 14.90 14.65 -11.91
N ASP A 529 14.27 15.77 -11.56
CA ASP A 529 14.97 16.95 -11.08
C ASP A 529 15.63 16.63 -9.74
N ASP A 530 16.90 16.96 -9.57
CA ASP A 530 17.61 16.70 -8.33
C ASP A 530 17.46 17.83 -7.32
N ARG A 531 16.52 18.73 -7.57
CA ARG A 531 16.14 19.80 -6.64
C ARG A 531 14.68 19.63 -6.25
N GLY A 532 14.35 20.04 -5.03
CA GLY A 532 12.99 19.94 -4.53
C GLY A 532 12.68 18.57 -3.96
N ASN A 533 11.41 18.35 -3.70
CA ASN A 533 10.95 17.11 -3.05
C ASN A 533 10.80 15.98 -4.07
N THR A 534 11.92 15.40 -4.46
CA THR A 534 11.99 14.32 -5.46
C THR A 534 12.84 13.17 -4.93
N ALA A 535 12.65 11.98 -5.48
CA ALA A 535 13.51 10.85 -5.14
C ALA A 535 14.96 11.12 -5.53
N ALA A 536 15.17 11.81 -6.64
CA ALA A 536 16.54 12.15 -7.08
C ALA A 536 17.27 12.96 -6.02
N TYR A 537 16.59 13.95 -5.44
CA TYR A 537 17.16 14.75 -4.37
C TYR A 537 17.48 13.92 -3.13
N LEU A 538 16.55 13.05 -2.73
CA LEU A 538 16.73 12.21 -1.54
C LEU A 538 17.87 11.21 -1.74
N LEU A 539 17.97 10.62 -2.91
CA LEU A 539 19.05 9.68 -3.22
C LEU A 539 20.39 10.39 -3.20
N TYR A 540 20.41 11.62 -3.71
CA TYR A 540 21.63 12.45 -3.67
C TYR A 540 22.03 12.75 -2.22
N ALA A 541 21.05 13.11 -1.37
CA ALA A 541 21.31 13.37 0.05
C ALA A 541 21.87 12.12 0.74
N LEU A 542 21.31 10.96 0.48
CA LEU A 542 21.80 9.70 1.04
C LEU A 542 23.23 9.41 0.59
N THR A 543 23.52 9.64 -0.68
CA THR A 543 24.87 9.46 -1.22
C THR A 543 25.86 10.38 -0.52
N ARG A 544 25.49 11.63 -0.26
CA ARG A 544 26.33 12.57 0.45
C ARG A 544 26.62 12.09 1.88
N ILE A 545 25.60 11.61 2.57
CA ILE A 545 25.76 11.11 3.95
C ILE A 545 26.76 9.94 3.95
N ARG A 546 26.59 9.01 3.03
CA ARG A 546 27.49 7.84 2.94
C ARG A 546 28.93 8.26 2.59
N SER A 547 29.06 9.26 1.71
CA SER A 547 30.38 9.78 1.34
C SER A 547 31.09 10.43 2.53
N ILE A 548 30.36 11.20 3.32
CA ILE A 548 30.89 11.81 4.53
C ILE A 548 31.39 10.74 5.50
N ALA A 549 30.59 9.70 5.70
CA ALA A 549 30.96 8.60 6.60
C ALA A 549 32.24 7.91 6.13
N ARG A 550 32.35 7.65 4.81
CA ARG A 550 33.54 7.02 4.25
C ARG A 550 34.78 7.92 4.41
N ASN A 551 34.63 9.21 4.14
CA ASN A 551 35.74 10.14 4.22
C ASN A 551 36.27 10.30 5.64
N VAL A 552 35.38 10.19 6.63
CA VAL A 552 35.78 10.26 8.05
C VAL A 552 36.29 8.91 8.54
N GLY A 553 36.00 7.83 7.83
CA GLY A 553 36.43 6.51 8.23
C GLY A 553 35.54 5.85 9.26
N LEU A 554 34.30 6.31 9.39
CA LEU A 554 33.33 5.76 10.33
C LEU A 554 32.54 4.63 9.67
N SER A 555 32.32 3.57 10.44
CA SER A 555 31.38 2.52 10.05
C SER A 555 30.35 2.36 11.16
N LEU A 556 29.15 1.91 10.79
CA LEU A 556 28.11 1.65 11.77
C LEU A 556 28.55 0.60 12.78
N ASP A 557 29.24 -0.44 12.29
CA ASP A 557 29.73 -1.51 13.16
C ASP A 557 30.67 -1.00 14.24
N SER A 558 31.59 -0.08 13.88
CA SER A 558 32.53 0.45 14.87
C SER A 558 31.81 1.35 15.89
N LEU A 559 30.83 2.13 15.44
CA LEU A 559 30.06 2.97 16.36
C LEU A 559 29.27 2.12 17.36
N LEU A 560 28.70 1.02 16.90
CA LEU A 560 27.93 0.11 17.76
C LEU A 560 28.84 -0.61 18.75
N SER A 561 29.98 -1.12 18.28
CA SER A 561 30.90 -1.89 19.15
C SER A 561 31.52 -1.01 20.23
N GLU A 562 31.77 0.24 19.93
CA GLU A 562 32.37 1.17 20.89
C GLU A 562 31.32 1.83 21.78
N ASN A 563 30.05 1.63 21.49
CA ASN A 563 28.94 2.21 22.25
C ASN A 563 29.12 3.73 22.41
N VAL A 564 29.38 4.40 21.32
CA VAL A 564 29.72 5.82 21.31
C VAL A 564 28.49 6.66 21.68
N ALA A 565 28.66 7.55 22.65
CA ALA A 565 27.62 8.51 22.99
C ALA A 565 27.43 9.52 21.86
N VAL A 566 26.19 9.92 21.63
CA VAL A 566 25.84 10.85 20.55
C VAL A 566 25.75 12.26 21.15
N PRO A 567 26.71 13.16 20.80
CA PRO A 567 26.62 14.53 21.30
C PRO A 567 25.59 15.32 20.50
N VAL A 568 24.83 16.18 21.20
CA VAL A 568 23.86 17.06 20.54
C VAL A 568 24.02 18.48 21.08
N GLU A 569 25.27 18.93 21.21
CA GLU A 569 25.60 20.21 21.83
C GLU A 569 25.40 21.41 20.91
N HIS A 570 25.77 21.24 19.63
CA HIS A 570 25.60 22.32 18.67
C HIS A 570 24.11 22.49 18.31
N PRO A 571 23.62 23.73 18.18
CA PRO A 571 22.22 23.96 17.85
C PRO A 571 21.74 23.22 16.60
N LYS A 572 22.56 23.12 15.57
CA LYS A 572 22.18 22.41 14.34
C LYS A 572 22.17 20.91 14.54
N GLU A 573 23.07 20.37 15.38
CA GLU A 573 23.02 18.97 15.77
C GLU A 573 21.73 18.67 16.53
N ARG A 574 21.34 19.58 17.44
CA ARG A 574 20.10 19.42 18.19
C ARG A 574 18.88 19.45 17.28
N LYS A 575 18.88 20.36 16.32
CA LYS A 575 17.79 20.47 15.35
C LYS A 575 17.62 19.16 14.56
N LEU A 576 18.74 18.62 14.08
CA LEU A 576 18.71 17.34 13.33
C LEU A 576 18.25 16.19 14.22
N ALA A 577 18.76 16.13 15.46
CA ALA A 577 18.37 15.08 16.42
C ALA A 577 16.88 15.12 16.69
N LYS A 578 16.31 16.30 16.94
CA LYS A 578 14.89 16.46 17.19
C LYS A 578 14.06 16.05 15.96
N ALA A 579 14.55 16.37 14.75
CA ALA A 579 13.89 15.95 13.52
C ALA A 579 13.84 14.43 13.41
N LEU A 580 14.93 13.75 13.76
CA LEU A 580 14.96 12.28 13.74
C LEU A 580 13.92 11.69 14.70
N LEU A 581 13.72 12.30 15.87
CA LEU A 581 12.79 11.79 16.87
C LEU A 581 11.33 11.97 16.48
N ARG A 582 11.06 12.79 15.46
CA ARG A 582 9.70 12.99 14.98
C ARG A 582 9.21 11.86 14.07
N PHE A 583 10.08 10.96 13.63
CA PHE A 583 9.69 9.90 12.69
C PHE A 583 8.49 9.07 13.18
N PRO A 584 8.47 8.54 14.41
CA PRO A 584 7.29 7.76 14.85
C PRO A 584 6.00 8.58 14.85
N GLU A 585 6.08 9.88 15.15
CA GLU A 585 4.92 10.78 15.12
C GLU A 585 4.35 10.87 13.70
N VAL A 586 5.21 10.97 12.71
CA VAL A 586 4.79 11.04 11.31
C VAL A 586 4.07 9.76 10.91
N LEU A 587 4.63 8.60 11.28
CA LEU A 587 3.98 7.32 10.98
C LEU A 587 2.62 7.19 11.66
N ALA A 588 2.52 7.62 12.91
CA ALA A 588 1.24 7.57 13.63
C ALA A 588 0.17 8.41 12.91
N THR A 589 0.56 9.58 12.42
CA THR A 589 -0.36 10.43 11.66
C THR A 589 -0.79 9.76 10.36
N MET A 590 0.15 9.13 9.65
CA MET A 590 -0.14 8.44 8.40
C MET A 590 -1.15 7.31 8.58
N LEU A 591 -1.11 6.63 9.72
CA LEU A 591 -1.99 5.49 9.96
C LEU A 591 -3.46 5.88 10.14
N GLU A 592 -3.74 7.15 10.42
CA GLU A 592 -5.12 7.61 10.62
C GLU A 592 -5.94 7.54 9.34
N GLU A 593 -5.42 8.13 8.24
CA GLU A 593 -6.12 8.19 6.96
C GLU A 593 -5.39 7.44 5.85
N LEU A 594 -4.27 6.84 6.17
CA LEU A 594 -3.41 6.13 5.21
C LEU A 594 -2.95 7.06 4.07
N TYR A 595 -2.65 8.31 4.40
CA TYR A 595 -1.96 9.22 3.49
C TYR A 595 -0.47 8.94 3.58
N LEU A 596 0.19 8.90 2.44
CA LEU A 596 1.62 8.56 2.37
C LEU A 596 2.50 9.80 2.17
N HIS A 597 1.94 10.88 1.64
CA HIS A 597 2.71 12.09 1.35
C HIS A 597 3.34 12.74 2.59
N PRO A 598 2.78 12.61 3.82
CA PRO A 598 3.48 13.18 4.98
C PRO A 598 4.87 12.60 5.20
N LEU A 599 5.09 11.32 4.86
CA LEU A 599 6.42 10.73 4.96
C LEU A 599 7.38 11.38 3.96
N CYS A 600 6.89 11.65 2.75
CA CYS A 600 7.70 12.32 1.73
C CYS A 600 8.11 13.73 2.18
N GLU A 601 7.16 14.47 2.73
CA GLU A 601 7.44 15.81 3.27
C GLU A 601 8.47 15.73 4.40
N TYR A 602 8.31 14.75 5.29
CA TYR A 602 9.23 14.55 6.41
C TYR A 602 10.64 14.25 5.90
N LEU A 603 10.78 13.37 4.92
CA LEU A 603 12.10 13.00 4.39
C LEU A 603 12.78 14.18 3.71
N PHE A 604 12.00 14.98 2.99
CA PHE A 604 12.54 16.19 2.36
C PHE A 604 13.04 17.17 3.41
N ASP A 605 12.22 17.43 4.43
CA ASP A 605 12.60 18.35 5.53
C ASP A 605 13.82 17.82 6.29
N LEU A 606 13.85 16.50 6.54
CA LEU A 606 14.98 15.88 7.23
C LEU A 606 16.28 16.05 6.43
N SER A 607 16.19 15.85 5.11
CA SER A 607 17.36 16.01 4.23
C SER A 607 17.86 17.46 4.22
N GLN A 608 16.94 18.43 4.21
CA GLN A 608 17.31 19.84 4.28
C GLN A 608 17.96 20.18 5.62
N THR A 609 17.41 19.65 6.70
CA THR A 609 17.96 19.87 8.05
C THR A 609 19.36 19.28 8.14
N PHE A 610 19.58 18.10 7.56
CA PHE A 610 20.92 17.50 7.54
C PHE A 610 21.91 18.40 6.78
N SER A 611 21.48 19.01 5.68
CA SER A 611 22.35 19.85 4.86
C SER A 611 22.77 21.14 5.59
N GLU A 612 21.95 21.65 6.52
CA GLU A 612 22.30 22.81 7.33
C GLU A 612 23.47 22.51 8.24
#